data_c5a3153603feb872f037ef7ec295106a
#
_entry.id   c5a3153603feb872f037ef7ec295106a
#
_cell.length_a   1.000
_cell.length_b   1.000
_cell.length_c   1.000
_cell.angle_alpha   90.00
_cell.angle_beta   90.00
_cell.angle_gamma   90.00
#
_symmetry.space_group_name_H-M   'P 1'
#
loop_
_entity.id
_entity.type
_entity.pdbx_description
1 polymer ?
#
loop_
_entity_poly.entity_id
_entity_poly.type
_entity_poly.pdbx_seq_one_letter_code
_entity_poly.pdbx_strand_id
1 'polypeptide(L)'
;MPSFEEVRAAFPVLEQYAYLNAGTNGPLPRVAAEAMIAEELVDVAQGRGGEPYFSRALGMRDQVRAKLAALLSVEPTQVALTRSTTDGCNIVLAGLDLGPDDEVVTSDVEHFGLIGPLHASSARIVTAPEDRILEAVTDRTRVIAISHVSWVTGNTLDPVRIKAETGLPILVDGAQSAGVIPIETGALDYYAVSCQKWLCGPDVTGALVVARPEDLRVALPSYFAQSEHQPDGSYVAREGAERFDSGWIGTPSLAGLSKALDVAHEWRFERVAEMAAKCRAALAERFEVITKPNQAGLVTFRPTSDPTKLVERLRGDGVIVRELPRRNLIRVSCGYWTSESDLERLVTGLA
;
A
#
# COMPACT_ATOMS: atom_id res chain seq x y z
N MET A 1 23.53 -8.07 -9.06
CA MET A 1 22.34 -7.87 -8.20
C MET A 1 22.75 -8.25 -6.78
N PRO A 2 22.36 -7.51 -5.74
CA PRO A 2 22.68 -7.89 -4.37
C PRO A 2 22.03 -9.24 -4.01
N SER A 3 22.71 -9.97 -3.13
CA SER A 3 22.24 -11.24 -2.61
C SER A 3 21.08 -11.03 -1.62
N PHE A 4 20.40 -12.12 -1.25
CA PHE A 4 19.38 -12.08 -0.19
C PHE A 4 19.98 -11.60 1.14
N GLU A 5 21.18 -12.06 1.49
CA GLU A 5 21.88 -11.72 2.72
C GLU A 5 22.23 -10.23 2.77
N GLU A 6 22.71 -9.66 1.68
CA GLU A 6 23.00 -8.22 1.57
C GLU A 6 21.74 -7.38 1.73
N VAL A 7 20.63 -7.78 1.10
CA VAL A 7 19.34 -7.07 1.24
C VAL A 7 18.80 -7.22 2.65
N ARG A 8 18.85 -8.43 3.25
CA ARG A 8 18.39 -8.66 4.62
C ARG A 8 19.19 -7.84 5.64
N ALA A 9 20.49 -7.69 5.45
CA ALA A 9 21.37 -6.89 6.31
C ALA A 9 21.04 -5.38 6.29
N ALA A 10 20.31 -4.91 5.27
CA ALA A 10 19.82 -3.53 5.26
C ALA A 10 18.75 -3.25 6.34
N PHE A 11 18.20 -4.30 6.97
CA PHE A 11 17.13 -4.21 7.98
C PHE A 11 17.60 -4.67 9.36
N PRO A 12 18.17 -3.81 10.22
CA PRO A 12 18.75 -4.22 11.52
C PRO A 12 17.76 -4.93 12.46
N VAL A 13 16.47 -4.61 12.37
CA VAL A 13 15.42 -5.24 13.19
C VAL A 13 15.34 -6.75 12.99
N LEU A 14 15.80 -7.27 11.85
CA LEU A 14 15.78 -8.70 11.51
C LEU A 14 16.86 -9.53 12.24
N GLU A 15 17.84 -8.87 12.86
CA GLU A 15 18.80 -9.53 13.75
C GLU A 15 18.11 -10.02 15.03
N GLN A 16 17.10 -9.30 15.49
CA GLN A 16 16.38 -9.57 16.73
C GLN A 16 15.05 -10.32 16.49
N TYR A 17 14.31 -9.94 15.45
CA TYR A 17 12.95 -10.41 15.24
C TYR A 17 12.76 -11.17 13.93
N ALA A 18 11.95 -12.24 13.96
CA ALA A 18 11.23 -12.72 12.79
C ALA A 18 10.12 -11.72 12.46
N TYR A 19 10.40 -10.76 11.57
CA TYR A 19 9.50 -9.65 11.26
C TYR A 19 8.51 -10.04 10.17
N LEU A 20 7.35 -10.54 10.57
CA LEU A 20 6.30 -11.10 9.70
C LEU A 20 5.01 -10.25 9.73
N ASN A 21 5.15 -8.91 9.71
CA ASN A 21 4.01 -7.97 9.85
C ASN A 21 4.03 -6.78 8.88
N ALA A 22 4.62 -6.93 7.70
CA ALA A 22 4.65 -5.87 6.68
C ALA A 22 3.25 -5.42 6.21
N GLY A 23 2.26 -6.30 6.29
CA GLY A 23 0.86 -5.92 6.01
C GLY A 23 0.31 -4.85 6.94
N THR A 24 0.99 -4.54 8.07
CA THR A 24 0.73 -3.37 8.92
C THR A 24 1.74 -2.27 8.58
N ASN A 25 3.01 -2.47 8.93
CA ASN A 25 4.15 -1.65 8.53
C ASN A 25 5.32 -2.57 8.22
N GLY A 26 6.08 -2.28 7.17
CA GLY A 26 7.32 -2.96 6.83
C GLY A 26 8.47 -2.56 7.77
N PRO A 27 9.55 -3.34 7.82
CA PRO A 27 10.74 -2.94 8.53
C PRO A 27 11.42 -1.76 7.81
N LEU A 28 11.81 -0.72 8.55
CA LEU A 28 12.51 0.42 7.96
C LEU A 28 13.99 0.05 7.71
N PRO A 29 14.52 0.20 6.48
CA PRO A 29 15.92 -0.09 6.21
C PRO A 29 16.83 1.01 6.78
N ARG A 30 18.04 0.63 7.19
CA ARG A 30 19.06 1.53 7.77
C ARG A 30 19.31 2.76 6.88
N VAL A 31 19.48 2.54 5.58
CA VAL A 31 19.77 3.62 4.61
C VAL A 31 18.63 4.64 4.52
N ALA A 32 17.38 4.23 4.75
CA ALA A 32 16.26 5.16 4.80
C ALA A 32 16.29 6.00 6.07
N ALA A 33 16.54 5.39 7.23
CA ALA A 33 16.67 6.09 8.50
C ALA A 33 17.84 7.10 8.47
N GLU A 34 18.99 6.71 7.93
CA GLU A 34 20.16 7.58 7.76
C GLU A 34 19.85 8.79 6.85
N ALA A 35 19.14 8.56 5.74
CA ALA A 35 18.72 9.64 4.84
C ALA A 35 17.73 10.61 5.51
N MET A 36 16.81 10.09 6.32
CA MET A 36 15.88 10.92 7.10
C MET A 36 16.63 11.82 8.08
N ILE A 37 17.56 11.25 8.84
CA ILE A 37 18.39 12.00 9.82
C ILE A 37 19.24 13.06 9.12
N ALA A 38 19.88 12.69 8.01
CA ALA A 38 20.71 13.64 7.25
C ALA A 38 19.91 14.83 6.75
N GLU A 39 18.69 14.60 6.22
CA GLU A 39 17.83 15.68 5.73
C GLU A 39 17.28 16.53 6.87
N GLU A 40 16.95 15.95 8.03
CA GLU A 40 16.55 16.71 9.22
C GLU A 40 17.68 17.63 9.70
N LEU A 41 18.94 17.17 9.66
CA LEU A 41 20.10 17.99 10.00
C LEU A 41 20.33 19.14 9.01
N VAL A 42 20.03 18.95 7.72
CA VAL A 42 20.04 20.03 6.73
C VAL A 42 18.99 21.09 7.09
N ASP A 43 17.77 20.66 7.43
CA ASP A 43 16.70 21.59 7.85
C ASP A 43 17.05 22.36 9.12
N VAL A 44 17.71 21.71 10.09
CA VAL A 44 18.21 22.35 11.32
C VAL A 44 19.30 23.40 10.99
N ALA A 45 20.23 23.09 10.09
CA ALA A 45 21.36 23.93 9.79
C ALA A 45 21.03 25.12 8.84
N GLN A 46 20.13 24.88 7.88
CA GLN A 46 19.82 25.83 6.80
C GLN A 46 18.44 26.51 6.93
N GLY A 47 17.59 25.95 7.81
CA GLY A 47 16.21 26.38 7.95
C GLY A 47 15.28 25.85 6.86
N ARG A 48 13.97 26.07 7.04
CA ARG A 48 12.91 25.57 6.16
C ARG A 48 12.16 26.71 5.48
N GLY A 49 12.87 27.60 4.83
CA GLY A 49 12.26 28.76 4.19
C GLY A 49 13.00 29.22 2.94
N GLY A 50 12.28 30.01 2.14
CA GLY A 50 12.81 30.59 0.92
C GLY A 50 13.03 29.57 -0.22
N GLU A 51 13.53 30.12 -1.33
CA GLU A 51 13.71 29.39 -2.58
C GLU A 51 14.58 28.12 -2.43
N PRO A 52 15.73 28.11 -1.71
CA PRO A 52 16.56 26.90 -1.61
C PRO A 52 15.85 25.71 -0.95
N TYR A 53 15.01 25.96 0.05
CA TYR A 53 14.22 24.90 0.68
C TYR A 53 13.15 24.35 -0.26
N PHE A 54 12.40 25.23 -0.93
CA PHE A 54 11.33 24.80 -1.85
C PHE A 54 11.89 24.06 -3.07
N SER A 55 12.98 24.53 -3.67
CA SER A 55 13.64 23.81 -4.78
C SER A 55 14.11 22.42 -4.36
N ARG A 56 14.70 22.25 -3.16
CA ARG A 56 15.08 20.94 -2.62
C ARG A 56 13.87 20.06 -2.39
N ALA A 57 12.81 20.57 -1.77
CA ALA A 57 11.60 19.81 -1.49
C ALA A 57 10.90 19.35 -2.77
N LEU A 58 10.79 20.21 -3.78
CA LEU A 58 10.22 19.85 -5.09
C LEU A 58 11.07 18.81 -5.81
N GLY A 59 12.39 18.99 -5.86
CA GLY A 59 13.31 18.02 -6.46
C GLY A 59 13.21 16.62 -5.83
N MET A 60 13.05 16.54 -4.50
CA MET A 60 12.81 15.26 -3.80
C MET A 60 11.46 14.64 -4.16
N ARG A 61 10.39 15.45 -4.31
CA ARG A 61 9.08 14.97 -4.77
C ARG A 61 9.19 14.36 -6.15
N ASP A 62 9.85 15.04 -7.09
CA ASP A 62 10.03 14.56 -8.46
C ASP A 62 10.84 13.26 -8.49
N GLN A 63 11.91 13.17 -7.70
CA GLN A 63 12.70 11.95 -7.58
C GLN A 63 11.89 10.76 -7.04
N VAL A 64 11.11 10.98 -5.98
CA VAL A 64 10.25 9.93 -5.39
C VAL A 64 9.15 9.51 -6.37
N ARG A 65 8.54 10.48 -7.05
CA ARG A 65 7.52 10.24 -8.08
C ARG A 65 8.06 9.37 -9.21
N ALA A 66 9.25 9.71 -9.72
CA ALA A 66 9.89 8.93 -10.79
C ALA A 66 10.18 7.49 -10.36
N LYS A 67 10.66 7.27 -9.12
CA LYS A 67 10.92 5.92 -8.59
C LYS A 67 9.63 5.11 -8.39
N LEU A 68 8.57 5.75 -7.89
CA LEU A 68 7.27 5.10 -7.73
C LEU A 68 6.65 4.76 -9.10
N ALA A 69 6.77 5.66 -10.09
CA ALA A 69 6.32 5.42 -11.44
C ALA A 69 7.03 4.22 -12.08
N ALA A 70 8.35 4.14 -11.95
CA ALA A 70 9.13 3.00 -12.43
C ALA A 70 8.73 1.69 -11.74
N LEU A 71 8.54 1.71 -10.40
CA LEU A 71 8.10 0.54 -9.63
C LEU A 71 6.71 0.06 -10.05
N LEU A 72 5.81 0.99 -10.37
CA LEU A 72 4.41 0.73 -10.73
C LEU A 72 4.21 0.59 -12.26
N SER A 73 5.27 0.69 -13.06
CA SER A 73 5.24 0.55 -14.53
C SER A 73 4.28 1.54 -15.21
N VAL A 74 4.33 2.80 -14.79
CA VAL A 74 3.56 3.93 -15.34
C VAL A 74 4.45 5.14 -15.57
N GLU A 75 3.93 6.16 -16.25
CA GLU A 75 4.65 7.43 -16.43
C GLU A 75 4.60 8.27 -15.13
N PRO A 76 5.64 9.06 -14.83
CA PRO A 76 5.64 9.97 -13.68
C PRO A 76 4.43 10.92 -13.64
N THR A 77 3.94 11.35 -14.81
CA THR A 77 2.75 12.21 -14.95
C THR A 77 1.44 11.54 -14.51
N GLN A 78 1.45 10.23 -14.31
CA GLN A 78 0.30 9.47 -13.82
C GLN A 78 0.35 9.22 -12.30
N VAL A 79 1.40 9.68 -11.59
CA VAL A 79 1.59 9.42 -10.16
C VAL A 79 1.39 10.69 -9.34
N ALA A 80 0.42 10.68 -8.44
CA ALA A 80 0.30 11.64 -7.35
C ALA A 80 1.00 11.14 -6.09
N LEU A 81 1.66 12.02 -5.34
CA LEU A 81 2.20 11.71 -4.03
C LEU A 81 1.14 11.91 -2.95
N THR A 82 0.80 10.85 -2.25
CA THR A 82 -0.19 10.84 -1.17
C THR A 82 0.45 10.44 0.17
N ARG A 83 -0.31 10.50 1.25
CA ARG A 83 0.16 10.12 2.58
C ARG A 83 -0.18 8.68 2.96
N SER A 84 -1.09 8.06 2.20
CA SER A 84 -1.53 6.67 2.42
C SER A 84 -2.44 6.21 1.27
N THR A 85 -2.73 4.91 1.21
CA THR A 85 -3.79 4.34 0.36
C THR A 85 -5.15 5.01 0.63
N THR A 86 -5.51 5.21 1.91
CA THR A 86 -6.78 5.87 2.29
C THR A 86 -6.90 7.28 1.71
N ASP A 87 -5.80 8.02 1.70
CA ASP A 87 -5.73 9.35 1.11
C ASP A 87 -6.01 9.29 -0.40
N GLY A 88 -5.39 8.34 -1.11
CA GLY A 88 -5.65 8.08 -2.53
C GLY A 88 -7.11 7.68 -2.79
N CYS A 89 -7.70 6.80 -1.97
CA CYS A 89 -9.10 6.41 -2.10
C CYS A 89 -10.05 7.62 -1.91
N ASN A 90 -9.80 8.47 -0.92
CA ASN A 90 -10.57 9.69 -0.70
C ASN A 90 -10.50 10.65 -1.89
N ILE A 91 -9.30 10.85 -2.46
CA ILE A 91 -9.10 11.71 -3.64
C ILE A 91 -9.93 11.22 -4.81
N VAL A 92 -9.87 9.92 -5.10
CA VAL A 92 -10.61 9.33 -6.23
C VAL A 92 -12.12 9.43 -6.00
N LEU A 93 -12.62 8.96 -4.86
CA LEU A 93 -14.07 8.93 -4.59
C LEU A 93 -14.67 10.33 -4.53
N ALA A 94 -13.97 11.32 -3.99
CA ALA A 94 -14.41 12.71 -4.02
C ALA A 94 -14.36 13.30 -5.44
N GLY A 95 -13.38 12.87 -6.27
CA GLY A 95 -13.23 13.35 -7.63
C GLY A 95 -14.23 12.78 -8.62
N LEU A 96 -14.74 11.56 -8.38
CA LEU A 96 -15.75 10.90 -9.23
C LEU A 96 -17.14 11.52 -9.16
N ASP A 97 -17.41 12.38 -8.16
CA ASP A 97 -18.68 13.13 -7.98
C ASP A 97 -19.92 12.22 -8.02
N LEU A 98 -19.88 11.11 -7.28
CA LEU A 98 -20.91 10.09 -7.25
C LEU A 98 -22.18 10.59 -6.54
N GLY A 99 -23.35 10.36 -7.15
CA GLY A 99 -24.65 10.71 -6.59
C GLY A 99 -25.34 9.53 -5.86
N PRO A 100 -26.49 9.78 -5.21
CA PRO A 100 -27.21 8.77 -4.43
C PRO A 100 -27.83 7.63 -5.29
N ASP A 101 -27.98 7.85 -6.59
CA ASP A 101 -28.48 6.86 -7.54
C ASP A 101 -27.36 6.00 -8.16
N ASP A 102 -26.09 6.41 -7.98
CA ASP A 102 -24.94 5.67 -8.44
C ASP A 102 -24.60 4.53 -7.47
N GLU A 103 -24.16 3.39 -8.00
CA GLU A 103 -23.69 2.25 -7.22
C GLU A 103 -22.18 2.09 -7.32
N VAL A 104 -21.56 1.77 -6.18
CA VAL A 104 -20.16 1.31 -6.10
C VAL A 104 -20.15 -0.14 -5.63
N VAL A 105 -19.60 -1.03 -6.44
CA VAL A 105 -19.42 -2.43 -6.07
C VAL A 105 -18.08 -2.61 -5.37
N THR A 106 -18.11 -3.32 -4.22
CA THR A 106 -16.91 -3.58 -3.40
C THR A 106 -16.97 -4.97 -2.76
N SER A 107 -15.86 -5.45 -2.18
CA SER A 107 -15.87 -6.73 -1.48
C SER A 107 -16.35 -6.62 -0.02
N ASP A 108 -16.79 -7.75 0.55
CA ASP A 108 -17.22 -7.86 1.96
C ASP A 108 -16.06 -7.93 2.96
N VAL A 109 -14.83 -7.93 2.48
CA VAL A 109 -13.59 -8.05 3.27
C VAL A 109 -12.64 -6.87 3.09
N GLU A 110 -13.16 -5.70 2.71
CA GLU A 110 -12.34 -4.50 2.53
C GLU A 110 -11.78 -3.94 3.83
N HIS A 111 -10.61 -3.32 3.71
CA HIS A 111 -9.99 -2.57 4.81
C HIS A 111 -10.73 -1.24 5.02
N PHE A 112 -10.74 -0.75 6.28
CA PHE A 112 -11.36 0.54 6.60
C PHE A 112 -10.81 1.70 5.75
N GLY A 113 -9.58 1.61 5.29
CA GLY A 113 -8.95 2.58 4.40
C GLY A 113 -9.64 2.76 3.04
N LEU A 114 -10.42 1.77 2.60
CA LEU A 114 -11.28 1.85 1.42
C LEU A 114 -12.75 1.95 1.80
N ILE A 115 -13.25 1.09 2.70
CA ILE A 115 -14.68 1.06 3.02
C ILE A 115 -15.15 2.34 3.73
N GLY A 116 -14.29 2.99 4.53
CA GLY A 116 -14.60 4.28 5.17
C GLY A 116 -14.84 5.40 4.15
N PRO A 117 -13.91 5.67 3.22
CA PRO A 117 -14.13 6.58 2.09
C PRO A 117 -15.37 6.26 1.25
N LEU A 118 -15.65 4.97 0.99
CA LEU A 118 -16.86 4.55 0.27
C LEU A 118 -18.13 5.00 1.00
N HIS A 119 -18.24 4.72 2.30
CA HIS A 119 -19.39 5.15 3.11
C HIS A 119 -19.48 6.67 3.34
N ALA A 120 -18.37 7.39 3.13
CA ALA A 120 -18.37 8.86 3.16
C ALA A 120 -18.83 9.47 1.81
N SER A 121 -18.87 8.71 0.73
CA SER A 121 -19.42 9.13 -0.56
C SER A 121 -20.96 9.15 -0.52
N SER A 122 -21.59 9.82 -1.49
CA SER A 122 -23.04 9.83 -1.62
C SER A 122 -23.62 8.57 -2.28
N ALA A 123 -22.76 7.72 -2.86
CA ALA A 123 -23.18 6.56 -3.62
C ALA A 123 -23.73 5.43 -2.76
N ARG A 124 -24.55 4.60 -3.35
CA ARG A 124 -25.00 3.33 -2.77
C ARG A 124 -23.87 2.30 -2.84
N ILE A 125 -23.48 1.75 -1.70
CA ILE A 125 -22.44 0.72 -1.63
C ILE A 125 -23.09 -0.66 -1.76
N VAL A 126 -22.65 -1.42 -2.77
CA VAL A 126 -23.08 -2.80 -3.04
C VAL A 126 -21.91 -3.73 -2.69
N THR A 127 -22.07 -4.49 -1.64
CA THR A 127 -21.04 -5.40 -1.12
C THR A 127 -21.29 -6.83 -1.61
N ALA A 128 -20.24 -7.50 -2.09
CA ALA A 128 -20.28 -8.90 -2.53
C ALA A 128 -19.09 -9.70 -1.95
N PRO A 129 -19.21 -11.04 -1.86
CA PRO A 129 -18.04 -11.87 -1.59
C PRO A 129 -16.91 -11.62 -2.60
N GLU A 130 -15.65 -11.66 -2.14
CA GLU A 130 -14.48 -11.31 -2.96
C GLU A 130 -14.37 -12.09 -4.29
N ASP A 131 -14.93 -13.31 -4.37
CA ASP A 131 -14.96 -14.15 -5.58
C ASP A 131 -16.23 -13.97 -6.44
N ARG A 132 -17.16 -13.09 -6.04
CA ARG A 132 -18.44 -12.84 -6.71
C ARG A 132 -18.70 -11.38 -7.07
N ILE A 133 -17.65 -10.57 -7.18
CA ILE A 133 -17.73 -9.12 -7.48
C ILE A 133 -18.50 -8.88 -8.79
N LEU A 134 -18.26 -9.67 -9.83
CA LEU A 134 -18.89 -9.52 -11.14
C LEU A 134 -20.41 -9.73 -11.08
N GLU A 135 -20.90 -10.60 -10.19
CA GLU A 135 -22.35 -10.87 -10.04
C GLU A 135 -23.10 -9.70 -9.40
N ALA A 136 -22.40 -8.82 -8.71
CA ALA A 136 -22.98 -7.64 -8.04
C ALA A 136 -23.10 -6.40 -8.95
N VAL A 137 -22.52 -6.45 -10.15
CA VAL A 137 -22.54 -5.34 -11.11
C VAL A 137 -23.94 -5.19 -11.72
N THR A 138 -24.45 -3.94 -11.74
CA THR A 138 -25.74 -3.59 -12.31
C THR A 138 -25.59 -2.42 -13.29
N ASP A 139 -26.66 -2.03 -13.99
CA ASP A 139 -26.67 -0.86 -14.88
C ASP A 139 -26.45 0.47 -14.15
N ARG A 140 -26.58 0.49 -12.81
CA ARG A 140 -26.29 1.65 -11.96
C ARG A 140 -24.86 1.68 -11.44
N THR A 141 -24.09 0.61 -11.63
CA THR A 141 -22.72 0.57 -11.16
C THR A 141 -21.86 1.57 -11.94
N ARG A 142 -21.25 2.51 -11.22
CA ARG A 142 -20.40 3.58 -11.79
C ARG A 142 -18.91 3.30 -11.62
N VAL A 143 -18.56 2.58 -10.59
CA VAL A 143 -17.16 2.23 -10.28
C VAL A 143 -17.12 0.94 -9.46
N ILE A 144 -16.07 0.15 -9.68
CA ILE A 144 -15.73 -0.98 -8.82
C ILE A 144 -14.55 -0.55 -7.96
N ALA A 145 -14.66 -0.73 -6.64
CA ALA A 145 -13.61 -0.32 -5.69
C ALA A 145 -13.23 -1.52 -4.81
N ILE A 146 -12.04 -2.08 -5.00
CA ILE A 146 -11.62 -3.34 -4.37
C ILE A 146 -10.14 -3.33 -3.95
N SER A 147 -9.81 -4.11 -2.93
CA SER A 147 -8.42 -4.45 -2.63
C SER A 147 -7.86 -5.43 -3.66
N HIS A 148 -6.63 -5.18 -4.16
CA HIS A 148 -5.93 -6.13 -5.04
C HIS A 148 -5.59 -7.44 -4.28
N VAL A 149 -5.14 -7.30 -3.03
CA VAL A 149 -4.91 -8.41 -2.11
C VAL A 149 -5.69 -8.15 -0.82
N SER A 150 -6.58 -9.06 -0.47
CA SER A 150 -7.40 -8.93 0.73
C SER A 150 -6.54 -8.91 2.00
N TRP A 151 -6.72 -7.87 2.83
CA TRP A 151 -6.02 -7.76 4.11
C TRP A 151 -6.48 -8.80 5.15
N VAL A 152 -7.62 -9.44 4.90
CA VAL A 152 -8.23 -10.47 5.77
C VAL A 152 -7.83 -11.86 5.31
N THR A 153 -8.14 -12.21 4.07
CA THR A 153 -7.95 -13.57 3.56
C THR A 153 -6.56 -13.80 2.98
N GLY A 154 -5.87 -12.72 2.57
CA GLY A 154 -4.63 -12.80 1.80
C GLY A 154 -4.85 -13.22 0.34
N ASN A 155 -6.09 -13.43 -0.09
CA ASN A 155 -6.40 -13.79 -1.47
C ASN A 155 -6.19 -12.60 -2.41
N THR A 156 -5.75 -12.91 -3.62
CA THR A 156 -5.51 -11.94 -4.69
C THR A 156 -6.71 -11.92 -5.63
N LEU A 157 -7.24 -10.74 -5.91
CA LEU A 157 -8.23 -10.52 -6.96
C LEU A 157 -7.49 -10.17 -8.26
N ASP A 158 -8.19 -10.26 -9.39
CA ASP A 158 -7.69 -9.84 -10.69
C ASP A 158 -8.44 -8.58 -11.16
N PRO A 159 -7.98 -7.38 -10.78
CA PRO A 159 -8.66 -6.14 -11.14
C PRO A 159 -8.58 -5.83 -12.64
N VAL A 160 -7.55 -6.32 -13.35
CA VAL A 160 -7.42 -6.14 -14.80
C VAL A 160 -8.51 -6.93 -15.52
N ARG A 161 -8.72 -8.18 -15.14
CA ARG A 161 -9.80 -9.01 -15.68
C ARG A 161 -11.18 -8.41 -15.36
N ILE A 162 -11.41 -8.02 -14.10
CA ILE A 162 -12.68 -7.42 -13.68
C ILE A 162 -13.00 -6.18 -14.52
N LYS A 163 -12.02 -5.30 -14.73
CA LYS A 163 -12.19 -4.13 -15.60
C LYS A 163 -12.47 -4.52 -17.04
N ALA A 164 -11.74 -5.49 -17.60
CA ALA A 164 -11.93 -5.94 -18.97
C ALA A 164 -13.34 -6.54 -19.23
N GLU A 165 -13.84 -7.31 -18.25
CA GLU A 165 -15.18 -7.93 -18.35
C GLU A 165 -16.33 -6.93 -18.17
N THR A 166 -16.14 -5.87 -17.35
CA THR A 166 -17.21 -4.92 -17.03
C THR A 166 -17.15 -3.63 -17.85
N GLY A 167 -15.99 -3.25 -18.33
CA GLY A 167 -15.75 -1.94 -18.95
C GLY A 167 -15.87 -0.75 -17.98
N LEU A 168 -16.10 -0.98 -16.69
CA LEU A 168 -16.29 0.05 -15.68
C LEU A 168 -14.96 0.61 -15.16
N PRO A 169 -14.93 1.87 -14.72
CA PRO A 169 -13.80 2.40 -13.95
C PRO A 169 -13.53 1.56 -12.71
N ILE A 170 -12.25 1.39 -12.37
CA ILE A 170 -11.84 0.59 -11.20
C ILE A 170 -10.88 1.37 -10.30
N LEU A 171 -11.21 1.43 -9.01
CA LEU A 171 -10.33 1.90 -7.93
C LEU A 171 -9.76 0.69 -7.17
N VAL A 172 -8.45 0.57 -7.17
CA VAL A 172 -7.76 -0.55 -6.54
C VAL A 172 -6.99 -0.09 -5.31
N ASP A 173 -7.30 -0.66 -4.15
CA ASP A 173 -6.46 -0.57 -2.95
C ASP A 173 -5.26 -1.52 -3.12
N GLY A 174 -4.11 -0.94 -3.41
CA GLY A 174 -2.83 -1.62 -3.61
C GLY A 174 -1.99 -1.79 -2.34
N ALA A 175 -2.53 -1.49 -1.16
CA ALA A 175 -1.78 -1.49 0.10
C ALA A 175 -1.12 -2.83 0.45
N GLN A 176 -1.63 -3.95 -0.05
CA GLN A 176 -1.12 -5.29 0.22
C GLN A 176 -0.48 -5.96 -1.02
N SER A 177 -0.40 -5.25 -2.15
CA SER A 177 0.13 -5.78 -3.42
C SER A 177 1.32 -5.00 -3.95
N ALA A 178 1.38 -3.67 -3.75
CA ALA A 178 2.50 -2.85 -4.20
C ALA A 178 3.83 -3.30 -3.56
N GLY A 179 4.78 -3.74 -4.40
CA GLY A 179 6.08 -4.28 -3.97
C GLY A 179 6.09 -5.77 -3.58
N VAL A 180 4.93 -6.45 -3.66
CA VAL A 180 4.75 -7.87 -3.26
C VAL A 180 4.55 -8.77 -4.46
N ILE A 181 3.73 -8.33 -5.40
CA ILE A 181 3.44 -9.05 -6.66
C ILE A 181 3.68 -8.11 -7.84
N PRO A 182 3.96 -8.63 -9.04
CA PRO A 182 3.93 -7.84 -10.26
C PRO A 182 2.53 -7.23 -10.48
N ILE A 183 2.47 -6.00 -10.97
CA ILE A 183 1.22 -5.27 -11.15
C ILE A 183 1.19 -4.61 -12.53
N GLU A 184 0.10 -4.78 -13.25
CA GLU A 184 -0.18 -4.10 -14.51
C GLU A 184 -1.00 -2.82 -14.27
N THR A 185 -0.44 -1.88 -13.50
CA THR A 185 -1.15 -0.65 -13.11
C THR A 185 -1.60 0.20 -14.29
N GLY A 186 -0.87 0.16 -15.41
CA GLY A 186 -1.24 0.85 -16.63
C GLY A 186 -2.57 0.39 -17.27
N ALA A 187 -3.08 -0.80 -16.89
CA ALA A 187 -4.38 -1.30 -17.31
C ALA A 187 -5.54 -0.85 -16.38
N LEU A 188 -5.25 -0.18 -15.26
CA LEU A 188 -6.22 0.24 -14.24
C LEU A 188 -6.48 1.75 -14.34
N ASP A 189 -7.64 2.21 -13.84
CA ASP A 189 -7.94 3.65 -13.80
C ASP A 189 -7.28 4.33 -12.60
N TYR A 190 -7.40 3.70 -11.41
CA TYR A 190 -6.87 4.23 -10.15
C TYR A 190 -6.24 3.12 -9.32
N TYR A 191 -5.02 3.38 -8.80
CA TYR A 191 -4.30 2.44 -7.96
C TYR A 191 -3.64 3.16 -6.79
N ALA A 192 -4.13 2.93 -5.57
CA ALA A 192 -3.67 3.62 -4.37
C ALA A 192 -2.67 2.78 -3.56
N VAL A 193 -1.58 3.39 -3.10
CA VAL A 193 -0.45 2.72 -2.44
C VAL A 193 -0.14 3.33 -1.08
N SER A 194 0.26 2.50 -0.13
CA SER A 194 0.88 2.88 1.15
C SER A 194 2.35 2.44 1.18
N CYS A 195 3.28 3.39 1.22
CA CYS A 195 4.70 3.09 1.09
C CYS A 195 5.34 2.52 2.36
N GLN A 196 4.77 2.77 3.54
CA GLN A 196 5.29 2.27 4.81
C GLN A 196 5.06 0.75 5.03
N LYS A 197 4.32 0.07 4.15
CA LYS A 197 4.10 -1.36 4.25
C LYS A 197 5.22 -2.15 3.55
N TRP A 198 4.91 -2.73 2.42
CA TRP A 198 5.82 -3.62 1.69
C TRP A 198 6.97 -2.92 0.97
N LEU A 199 6.81 -1.61 0.72
CA LEU A 199 7.89 -0.77 0.18
C LEU A 199 8.85 -0.27 1.26
N CYS A 200 8.60 -0.61 2.53
CA CYS A 200 9.48 -0.33 3.67
C CYS A 200 9.86 1.16 3.83
N GLY A 201 9.02 2.06 3.29
CA GLY A 201 9.19 3.51 3.42
C GLY A 201 8.81 4.04 4.79
N PRO A 202 9.10 5.30 5.07
CA PRO A 202 8.63 6.00 6.27
C PRO A 202 7.10 6.09 6.33
N ASP A 203 6.57 6.29 7.53
CA ASP A 203 5.15 6.61 7.74
C ASP A 203 4.73 7.87 6.98
N VAL A 204 3.43 8.00 6.73
CA VAL A 204 2.83 9.15 6.04
C VAL A 204 3.38 9.33 4.61
N THR A 205 3.67 8.21 3.94
CA THR A 205 4.06 8.19 2.53
C THR A 205 3.20 7.21 1.75
N GLY A 206 2.77 7.63 0.56
CA GLY A 206 1.93 6.85 -0.34
C GLY A 206 1.95 7.40 -1.75
N ALA A 207 1.24 6.74 -2.64
CA ALA A 207 1.06 7.16 -4.03
C ALA A 207 -0.36 6.84 -4.51
N LEU A 208 -0.79 7.58 -5.51
CA LEU A 208 -2.00 7.29 -6.27
C LEU A 208 -1.63 7.33 -7.77
N VAL A 209 -1.82 6.22 -8.46
CA VAL A 209 -1.80 6.21 -9.93
C VAL A 209 -3.17 6.63 -10.43
N VAL A 210 -3.18 7.57 -11.36
CA VAL A 210 -4.38 8.02 -12.08
C VAL A 210 -4.08 7.90 -13.57
N ALA A 211 -4.72 6.95 -14.25
CA ALA A 211 -4.41 6.66 -15.65
C ALA A 211 -4.70 7.85 -16.57
N ARG A 212 -5.77 8.57 -16.33
CA ARG A 212 -6.20 9.77 -17.05
C ARG A 212 -6.54 10.89 -16.07
N PRO A 213 -5.52 11.68 -15.66
CA PRO A 213 -5.69 12.73 -14.65
C PRO A 213 -6.71 13.81 -15.01
N GLU A 214 -6.90 14.06 -16.31
CA GLU A 214 -7.86 15.04 -16.84
C GLU A 214 -9.32 14.63 -16.66
N ASP A 215 -9.60 13.34 -16.54
CA ASP A 215 -10.97 12.82 -16.40
C ASP A 215 -11.45 12.82 -14.94
N LEU A 216 -10.56 13.08 -13.97
CA LEU A 216 -10.89 13.11 -12.55
C LEU A 216 -10.91 14.55 -12.03
N ARG A 217 -12.03 14.94 -11.37
CA ARG A 217 -12.16 16.27 -10.78
C ARG A 217 -11.22 16.44 -9.58
N VAL A 218 -10.52 17.58 -9.47
CA VAL A 218 -9.77 17.95 -8.28
C VAL A 218 -10.75 18.44 -7.20
N ALA A 219 -11.23 17.50 -6.38
CA ALA A 219 -12.18 17.78 -5.30
C ALA A 219 -11.50 18.17 -3.99
N LEU A 220 -10.25 17.76 -3.79
CA LEU A 220 -9.45 18.00 -2.59
C LEU A 220 -8.14 18.74 -2.96
N PRO A 221 -8.23 20.04 -3.34
CA PRO A 221 -7.05 20.78 -3.75
C PRO A 221 -6.07 20.96 -2.57
N SER A 222 -4.77 20.84 -2.84
CA SER A 222 -3.71 21.09 -1.88
C SER A 222 -2.76 22.17 -2.40
N TYR A 223 -1.88 22.69 -1.50
CA TYR A 223 -0.87 23.68 -1.89
C TYR A 223 0.05 23.17 -3.01
N PHE A 224 0.38 21.91 -3.03
CA PHE A 224 1.25 21.30 -4.06
C PHE A 224 0.50 20.87 -5.32
N ALA A 225 -0.82 20.86 -5.31
CA ALA A 225 -1.66 20.45 -6.45
C ALA A 225 -1.90 21.61 -7.46
N GLN A 226 -1.45 22.81 -7.16
CA GLN A 226 -1.61 24.00 -8.00
C GLN A 226 -0.26 24.52 -8.52
N SER A 227 -0.26 25.10 -9.71
CA SER A 227 0.87 25.83 -10.29
C SER A 227 0.81 27.33 -10.00
N GLU A 228 -0.39 27.90 -9.96
CA GLU A 228 -0.67 29.30 -9.68
C GLU A 228 -1.95 29.44 -8.88
N HIS A 229 -2.03 30.41 -7.98
CA HIS A 229 -3.25 30.76 -7.26
C HIS A 229 -3.40 32.26 -7.07
N GLN A 230 -4.66 32.70 -6.91
CA GLN A 230 -5.00 34.10 -6.69
C GLN A 230 -5.53 34.31 -5.25
N PRO A 231 -5.53 35.56 -4.74
CA PRO A 231 -6.06 35.86 -3.41
C PRO A 231 -7.54 35.54 -3.22
N ASP A 232 -8.33 35.46 -4.30
CA ASP A 232 -9.74 35.08 -4.28
C ASP A 232 -9.98 33.56 -4.18
N GLY A 233 -8.90 32.75 -4.16
CA GLY A 233 -8.96 31.29 -4.08
C GLY A 233 -9.04 30.60 -5.44
N SER A 234 -9.08 31.33 -6.56
CA SER A 234 -8.96 30.71 -7.88
C SER A 234 -7.51 30.23 -8.10
N TYR A 235 -7.36 29.11 -8.81
CA TYR A 235 -6.05 28.48 -9.03
C TYR A 235 -6.00 27.73 -10.36
N VAL A 236 -4.78 27.52 -10.85
CA VAL A 236 -4.48 26.62 -11.96
C VAL A 236 -3.94 25.32 -11.38
N ALA A 237 -4.64 24.22 -11.62
CA ALA A 237 -4.16 22.89 -11.22
C ALA A 237 -2.91 22.51 -12.01
N ARG A 238 -1.99 21.76 -11.38
CA ARG A 238 -0.83 21.18 -12.07
C ARG A 238 -1.27 20.23 -13.18
N GLU A 239 -0.39 20.00 -14.13
CA GLU A 239 -0.58 18.98 -15.16
C GLU A 239 -0.43 17.57 -14.60
N GLY A 240 -0.98 16.59 -15.29
CA GLY A 240 -0.91 15.20 -14.87
C GLY A 240 -1.50 14.92 -13.49
N ALA A 241 -1.09 13.84 -12.87
CA ALA A 241 -1.58 13.42 -11.55
C ALA A 241 -1.04 14.29 -10.40
N GLU A 242 -0.06 15.17 -10.63
CA GLU A 242 0.40 16.12 -9.61
C GLU A 242 -0.72 17.01 -9.06
N ARG A 243 -1.78 17.25 -9.85
CA ARG A 243 -2.99 17.96 -9.41
C ARG A 243 -3.72 17.31 -8.25
N PHE A 244 -3.38 16.05 -7.92
CA PHE A 244 -3.92 15.27 -6.82
C PHE A 244 -2.91 15.07 -5.69
N ASP A 245 -1.74 15.70 -5.75
CA ASP A 245 -0.76 15.60 -4.67
C ASP A 245 -1.40 16.01 -3.34
N SER A 246 -1.31 15.15 -2.35
CA SER A 246 -1.67 15.50 -0.98
C SER A 246 -0.74 16.59 -0.47
N GLY A 247 -1.17 17.35 0.51
CA GLY A 247 -0.45 18.48 1.04
C GLY A 247 1.02 18.19 1.40
N TRP A 248 1.46 18.66 2.53
CA TRP A 248 2.87 18.57 2.91
C TRP A 248 3.31 17.15 3.25
N ILE A 249 4.37 16.66 2.60
CA ILE A 249 5.18 15.50 3.01
C ILE A 249 6.55 16.06 3.35
N GLY A 250 7.03 15.81 4.56
CA GLY A 250 8.32 16.36 5.03
C GLY A 250 9.50 15.86 4.18
N THR A 251 10.47 16.74 3.95
CA THR A 251 11.71 16.41 3.20
C THR A 251 12.43 15.20 3.79
N PRO A 252 12.52 14.97 5.12
CA PRO A 252 13.08 13.76 5.68
C PRO A 252 12.34 12.49 5.24
N SER A 253 10.99 12.52 5.22
CA SER A 253 10.19 11.36 4.77
C SER A 253 10.39 11.07 3.29
N LEU A 254 10.52 12.11 2.45
CA LEU A 254 10.82 11.95 1.01
C LEU A 254 12.22 11.36 0.80
N ALA A 255 13.23 11.85 1.53
CA ALA A 255 14.59 11.32 1.48
C ALA A 255 14.63 9.84 1.89
N GLY A 256 13.99 9.51 3.00
CA GLY A 256 13.88 8.13 3.49
C GLY A 256 13.16 7.21 2.51
N LEU A 257 12.01 7.64 1.96
CA LEU A 257 11.27 6.88 0.95
C LEU A 257 12.10 6.64 -0.31
N SER A 258 12.78 7.68 -0.81
CA SER A 258 13.67 7.55 -1.98
C SER A 258 14.72 6.45 -1.77
N LYS A 259 15.29 6.32 -0.56
CA LYS A 259 16.28 5.29 -0.24
C LYS A 259 15.66 3.91 0.03
N ALA A 260 14.48 3.86 0.64
CA ALA A 260 13.77 2.59 0.85
C ALA A 260 13.42 1.91 -0.49
N LEU A 261 12.99 2.70 -1.48
CA LEU A 261 12.67 2.20 -2.83
C LEU A 261 13.89 1.60 -3.57
N ASP A 262 15.11 1.98 -3.22
CA ASP A 262 16.35 1.43 -3.81
C ASP A 262 16.73 0.04 -3.22
N VAL A 263 16.13 -0.39 -2.10
CA VAL A 263 16.50 -1.64 -1.42
C VAL A 263 15.86 -2.87 -2.07
N ALA A 264 14.65 -2.73 -2.62
CA ALA A 264 13.92 -3.84 -3.20
C ALA A 264 14.38 -4.15 -4.63
N HIS A 265 14.63 -5.42 -4.95
CA HIS A 265 15.06 -5.90 -6.26
C HIS A 265 14.01 -6.77 -6.95
N GLU A 266 14.19 -7.06 -8.25
CA GLU A 266 13.21 -7.81 -9.06
C GLU A 266 12.95 -9.22 -8.50
N TRP A 267 13.95 -9.91 -7.97
CA TRP A 267 13.79 -11.24 -7.36
C TRP A 267 12.86 -11.26 -6.12
N ARG A 268 12.46 -10.10 -5.60
CA ARG A 268 11.57 -10.00 -4.42
C ARG A 268 10.26 -10.74 -4.61
N PHE A 269 9.69 -10.72 -5.80
CA PHE A 269 8.39 -11.32 -6.08
C PHE A 269 8.43 -12.85 -5.94
N GLU A 270 9.44 -13.49 -6.52
CA GLU A 270 9.65 -14.94 -6.39
C GLU A 270 9.92 -15.32 -4.95
N ARG A 271 10.74 -14.54 -4.25
CA ARG A 271 11.04 -14.78 -2.84
C ARG A 271 9.82 -14.68 -1.94
N VAL A 272 8.97 -13.66 -2.13
CA VAL A 272 7.72 -13.49 -1.38
C VAL A 272 6.79 -14.69 -1.64
N ALA A 273 6.61 -15.09 -2.88
CA ALA A 273 5.76 -16.23 -3.25
C ALA A 273 6.28 -17.54 -2.62
N GLU A 274 7.59 -17.79 -2.67
CA GLU A 274 8.24 -18.96 -2.05
C GLU A 274 7.99 -18.99 -0.53
N MET A 275 8.29 -17.89 0.16
CA MET A 275 8.16 -17.84 1.62
C MET A 275 6.71 -17.91 2.09
N ALA A 276 5.78 -17.29 1.36
CA ALA A 276 4.35 -17.41 1.65
C ALA A 276 3.84 -18.84 1.45
N ALA A 277 4.28 -19.53 0.39
CA ALA A 277 3.93 -20.93 0.15
C ALA A 277 4.45 -21.85 1.27
N LYS A 278 5.72 -21.69 1.69
CA LYS A 278 6.32 -22.43 2.81
C LYS A 278 5.59 -22.15 4.13
N CYS A 279 5.31 -20.88 4.43
CA CYS A 279 4.56 -20.48 5.60
C CYS A 279 3.16 -21.12 5.63
N ARG A 280 2.44 -21.05 4.49
CA ARG A 280 1.12 -21.63 4.35
C ARG A 280 1.14 -23.14 4.58
N ALA A 281 2.10 -23.87 3.98
CA ALA A 281 2.24 -25.30 4.15
C ALA A 281 2.47 -25.69 5.61
N ALA A 282 3.43 -25.03 6.28
CA ALA A 282 3.74 -25.29 7.69
C ALA A 282 2.55 -25.01 8.63
N LEU A 283 1.80 -23.92 8.38
CA LEU A 283 0.60 -23.60 9.18
C LEU A 283 -0.54 -24.57 8.93
N ALA A 284 -0.71 -25.09 7.70
CA ALA A 284 -1.79 -26.03 7.33
C ALA A 284 -1.68 -27.40 8.00
N GLU A 285 -0.50 -27.75 8.55
CA GLU A 285 -0.32 -29.00 9.31
C GLU A 285 -1.09 -28.98 10.65
N ARG A 286 -1.40 -27.79 11.18
CA ARG A 286 -1.93 -27.64 12.54
C ARG A 286 -3.14 -26.72 12.64
N PHE A 287 -3.38 -25.88 11.66
CA PHE A 287 -4.39 -24.81 11.69
C PHE A 287 -5.25 -24.79 10.42
N GLU A 288 -6.46 -24.26 10.54
CA GLU A 288 -7.27 -23.85 9.39
C GLU A 288 -6.63 -22.63 8.72
N VAL A 289 -6.03 -22.80 7.55
CA VAL A 289 -5.47 -21.68 6.78
C VAL A 289 -6.54 -21.14 5.84
N ILE A 290 -6.83 -19.84 6.00
CA ILE A 290 -7.87 -19.12 5.25
C ILE A 290 -7.37 -18.73 3.84
N THR A 291 -6.09 -18.33 3.76
CA THR A 291 -5.46 -17.94 2.49
C THR A 291 -5.40 -19.13 1.53
N LYS A 292 -5.92 -18.96 0.31
CA LYS A 292 -5.84 -19.95 -0.77
C LYS A 292 -4.38 -20.20 -1.18
N PRO A 293 -4.05 -21.33 -1.84
CA PRO A 293 -2.72 -21.54 -2.41
C PRO A 293 -2.36 -20.50 -3.48
N ASN A 294 -1.05 -20.25 -3.68
CA ASN A 294 -0.50 -19.40 -4.75
C ASN A 294 -1.04 -17.96 -4.73
N GLN A 295 -1.10 -17.38 -3.53
CA GLN A 295 -1.46 -15.97 -3.34
C GLN A 295 -0.21 -15.09 -3.13
N ALA A 296 -0.43 -13.84 -2.74
CA ALA A 296 0.61 -12.86 -2.43
C ALA A 296 1.36 -13.19 -1.11
N GLY A 297 1.96 -12.19 -0.47
CA GLY A 297 2.78 -12.36 0.73
C GLY A 297 2.03 -12.55 2.05
N LEU A 298 0.71 -12.45 2.07
CA LEU A 298 -0.10 -12.63 3.28
C LEU A 298 -0.55 -14.07 3.45
N VAL A 299 -0.43 -14.61 4.67
CA VAL A 299 -0.96 -15.91 5.07
C VAL A 299 -1.79 -15.73 6.33
N THR A 300 -3.09 -16.00 6.25
CA THR A 300 -4.03 -15.86 7.36
C THR A 300 -4.51 -17.25 7.81
N PHE A 301 -4.53 -17.46 9.11
CA PHE A 301 -4.99 -18.71 9.72
C PHE A 301 -5.85 -18.47 10.95
N ARG A 302 -6.64 -19.48 11.34
CA ARG A 302 -7.43 -19.48 12.56
C ARG A 302 -6.65 -20.16 13.69
N PRO A 303 -6.29 -19.44 14.77
CA PRO A 303 -5.64 -20.05 15.92
C PRO A 303 -6.64 -20.89 16.73
N THR A 304 -6.13 -21.86 17.50
CA THR A 304 -6.91 -22.71 18.43
C THR A 304 -7.07 -22.05 19.81
N SER A 305 -6.38 -20.94 20.06
CA SER A 305 -6.41 -20.18 21.30
C SER A 305 -6.72 -18.71 21.03
N ASP A 306 -6.85 -17.92 22.08
CA ASP A 306 -7.07 -16.47 21.98
C ASP A 306 -5.98 -15.78 21.13
N PRO A 307 -6.32 -15.13 20.01
CA PRO A 307 -5.34 -14.56 19.10
C PRO A 307 -4.52 -13.43 19.71
N THR A 308 -5.10 -12.60 20.60
CA THR A 308 -4.41 -11.50 21.25
C THR A 308 -3.28 -12.02 22.14
N LYS A 309 -3.60 -12.98 23.02
CA LYS A 309 -2.61 -13.60 23.92
C LYS A 309 -1.53 -14.35 23.13
N LEU A 310 -1.91 -15.01 22.03
CA LEU A 310 -0.97 -15.72 21.18
C LEU A 310 0.01 -14.76 20.50
N VAL A 311 -0.46 -13.65 19.95
CA VAL A 311 0.39 -12.61 19.34
C VAL A 311 1.32 -11.97 20.36
N GLU A 312 0.84 -11.70 21.59
CA GLU A 312 1.68 -11.18 22.69
C GLU A 312 2.80 -12.17 23.05
N ARG A 313 2.47 -13.46 23.18
CA ARG A 313 3.47 -14.51 23.46
C ARG A 313 4.50 -14.60 22.34
N LEU A 314 4.06 -14.69 21.09
CA LEU A 314 4.94 -14.74 19.92
C LEU A 314 5.89 -13.52 19.86
N ARG A 315 5.37 -12.33 20.21
CA ARG A 315 6.21 -11.14 20.28
C ARG A 315 7.28 -11.25 21.38
N GLY A 316 6.94 -11.84 22.52
CA GLY A 316 7.90 -12.16 23.60
C GLY A 316 9.00 -13.11 23.12
N ASP A 317 8.66 -14.06 22.26
CA ASP A 317 9.58 -15.01 21.62
C ASP A 317 10.30 -14.43 20.40
N GLY A 318 10.13 -13.12 20.13
CA GLY A 318 10.78 -12.42 19.03
C GLY A 318 10.16 -12.68 17.67
N VAL A 319 8.88 -13.05 17.58
CA VAL A 319 8.12 -13.21 16.35
C VAL A 319 7.03 -12.15 16.26
N ILE A 320 7.07 -11.31 15.21
CA ILE A 320 6.12 -10.21 15.02
C ILE A 320 5.11 -10.60 13.96
N VAL A 321 3.89 -10.88 14.38
CA VAL A 321 2.70 -11.12 13.55
C VAL A 321 1.55 -10.23 14.02
N ARG A 322 0.37 -10.33 13.39
CA ARG A 322 -0.79 -9.52 13.75
C ARG A 322 -2.06 -10.35 13.89
N GLU A 323 -2.82 -10.11 14.96
CA GLU A 323 -4.22 -10.48 15.02
C GLU A 323 -5.09 -9.61 14.10
N LEU A 324 -6.16 -10.17 13.55
CA LEU A 324 -7.16 -9.40 12.81
C LEU A 324 -8.32 -9.07 13.74
N PRO A 325 -8.57 -7.77 14.05
CA PRO A 325 -9.57 -7.37 15.03
C PRO A 325 -10.97 -7.94 14.73
N ARG A 326 -11.62 -8.50 15.74
CA ARG A 326 -12.99 -9.06 15.70
C ARG A 326 -13.18 -10.24 14.73
N ARG A 327 -12.10 -10.88 14.25
CA ARG A 327 -12.20 -11.97 13.26
C ARG A 327 -11.71 -13.33 13.79
N ASN A 328 -11.10 -13.38 14.95
CA ASN A 328 -10.45 -14.57 15.49
C ASN A 328 -9.46 -15.20 14.49
N LEU A 329 -8.63 -14.37 13.88
CA LEU A 329 -7.65 -14.74 12.87
C LEU A 329 -6.30 -14.10 13.20
N ILE A 330 -5.22 -14.79 12.82
CA ILE A 330 -3.86 -14.24 12.82
C ILE A 330 -3.35 -14.18 11.38
N ARG A 331 -2.68 -13.08 11.04
CA ARG A 331 -2.09 -12.83 9.74
C ARG A 331 -0.59 -12.76 9.84
N VAL A 332 0.09 -13.54 9.02
CA VAL A 332 1.53 -13.55 8.79
C VAL A 332 1.82 -12.82 7.49
N SER A 333 2.84 -11.98 7.46
CA SER A 333 3.26 -11.23 6.27
C SER A 333 4.67 -11.65 5.88
N CYS A 334 4.80 -12.49 4.86
CA CYS A 334 6.09 -12.97 4.35
C CYS A 334 6.65 -11.94 3.36
N GLY A 335 7.61 -11.13 3.80
CA GLY A 335 8.30 -10.16 2.96
C GLY A 335 9.49 -10.77 2.21
N TYR A 336 10.06 -10.03 1.25
CA TYR A 336 11.25 -10.48 0.52
C TYR A 336 12.50 -10.64 1.40
N TRP A 337 12.50 -10.10 2.60
CA TRP A 337 13.53 -10.29 3.63
C TRP A 337 13.30 -11.52 4.51
N THR A 338 12.18 -12.21 4.38
CA THR A 338 11.84 -13.37 5.21
C THR A 338 12.79 -14.55 4.90
N SER A 339 13.34 -15.16 5.95
CA SER A 339 14.17 -16.36 5.90
C SER A 339 13.41 -17.61 6.35
N GLU A 340 13.96 -18.79 6.06
CA GLU A 340 13.41 -20.05 6.58
C GLU A 340 13.47 -20.08 8.11
N SER A 341 14.55 -19.57 8.72
CA SER A 341 14.68 -19.45 10.16
C SER A 341 13.60 -18.57 10.80
N ASP A 342 13.10 -17.53 10.12
CA ASP A 342 11.96 -16.74 10.61
C ASP A 342 10.68 -17.58 10.66
N LEU A 343 10.46 -18.46 9.67
CA LEU A 343 9.32 -19.37 9.64
C LEU A 343 9.46 -20.49 10.69
N GLU A 344 10.66 -21.02 10.91
CA GLU A 344 10.94 -22.00 11.98
C GLU A 344 10.65 -21.41 13.37
N ARG A 345 11.06 -20.15 13.61
CA ARG A 345 10.73 -19.43 14.85
C ARG A 345 9.23 -19.25 15.03
N LEU A 346 8.49 -18.90 13.95
CA LEU A 346 7.04 -18.81 13.98
C LEU A 346 6.40 -20.15 14.36
N VAL A 347 6.76 -21.24 13.68
CA VAL A 347 6.19 -22.58 13.91
C VAL A 347 6.50 -23.06 15.33
N THR A 348 7.72 -22.86 15.82
CA THR A 348 8.13 -23.20 17.19
C THR A 348 7.34 -22.40 18.21
N GLY A 349 7.16 -21.09 18.01
CA GLY A 349 6.37 -20.25 18.91
C GLY A 349 4.86 -20.56 18.87
N LEU A 350 4.35 -21.22 17.84
CA LEU A 350 2.96 -21.68 17.75
C LEU A 350 2.74 -23.07 18.41
N ALA A 351 3.81 -23.76 18.79
CA ALA A 351 3.73 -25.02 19.54
C ALA A 351 3.34 -24.76 20.99
#